data_cfd59a14eac8e8c150e1dc1acea1df37
#
_entry.id   cfd59a14eac8e8c150e1dc1acea1df37
#
_cell.length_a   1.000
_cell.length_b   1.000
_cell.length_c   1.000
_cell.angle_alpha   90.00
_cell.angle_beta   90.00
_cell.angle_gamma   90.00
#
_symmetry.space_group_name_H-M   'P 1'
#
loop_
_entity.id
_entity.type
_entity.pdbx_description
1 polymer ?
#
loop_
_entity_poly.entity_id
_entity_poly.type
_entity_poly.pdbx_seq_one_letter_code
_entity_poly.pdbx_strand_id
1 'polypeptide(L)'
;MRVTNTMMRNNSMLNMQKNKVAYYKYLTQYNTQKKIQRPSDDPTIAARALKYRTTLAEIDQYLTNIKDATSWMAATETCLKTVNKKLTDMIDYCTQAATGTYNEKDRADIVTQLKQFSKYIYEQNADADYAGRYLFTGFRTDVPMLFDKEETGTTYTITENIDINTINKYQYVYGEASYNAGSSAADYANQASEFATTHRALLSYDKLDDNQTVKLTYTDSTGTQQTVTAITKSVAADTKYNEHLHPGADEVYFVPETGELVFGDDVYDSIRAGKDLSVDYKKTEFAAKDVRPEHYFNCTAVDNTTGEVSNYRTAGTQNMMYQINFSQTLVVNTEGCDSINLAVGRTISDITNICNDLDVMEANLKSVEKRINDCDENDKTTLANLNELKSQIETEIQLQKTVLGKTLGSAITTCQSAIDELNVALADHGSRYNRMSMTKSKLEQQQNDTKEAKSDNEEADLGEAYVNFSEADLLYQATLNATTKILGQSLLNFI
;
A
#
# COMPACT_ATOMS: atom_id res chain seq x y z
N MET A 1 42.94 -36.73 -74.69
CA MET A 1 43.91 -35.93 -73.91
C MET A 1 44.91 -36.83 -73.29
N ARG A 2 46.23 -36.62 -73.43
CA ARG A 2 47.29 -37.38 -72.76
C ARG A 2 47.38 -36.85 -71.29
N VAL A 3 46.98 -37.67 -70.36
CA VAL A 3 47.13 -37.36 -68.94
C VAL A 3 48.60 -37.58 -68.58
N THR A 4 49.28 -36.50 -68.16
CA THR A 4 50.66 -36.60 -67.73
C THR A 4 50.72 -37.06 -66.24
N ASN A 5 51.80 -37.76 -65.85
CA ASN A 5 52.01 -38.21 -64.46
C ASN A 5 51.97 -37.06 -63.45
N THR A 6 52.40 -35.86 -63.85
CA THR A 6 52.31 -34.65 -63.02
C THR A 6 50.84 -34.20 -62.84
N MET A 7 49.98 -34.30 -63.88
CA MET A 7 48.55 -34.03 -63.76
C MET A 7 47.85 -35.03 -62.82
N MET A 8 48.19 -36.34 -62.94
CA MET A 8 47.62 -37.37 -62.05
C MET A 8 48.01 -37.15 -60.60
N ARG A 9 49.30 -36.82 -60.34
CA ARG A 9 49.77 -36.53 -58.97
C ARG A 9 49.10 -35.30 -58.36
N ASN A 10 49.02 -34.21 -59.13
CA ASN A 10 48.36 -32.98 -58.65
C ASN A 10 46.87 -33.17 -58.37
N ASN A 11 46.18 -33.94 -59.21
CA ASN A 11 44.79 -34.27 -59.03
C ASN A 11 44.56 -35.17 -57.81
N SER A 12 45.42 -36.16 -57.59
CA SER A 12 45.40 -37.01 -56.40
C SER A 12 45.64 -36.22 -55.09
N MET A 13 46.62 -35.30 -55.13
CA MET A 13 46.89 -34.43 -53.96
C MET A 13 45.71 -33.47 -53.69
N LEU A 14 45.08 -32.92 -54.72
CA LEU A 14 43.89 -32.07 -54.57
C LEU A 14 42.70 -32.85 -54.00
N ASN A 15 42.49 -34.13 -54.49
CA ASN A 15 41.43 -34.98 -53.95
C ASN A 15 41.70 -35.41 -52.50
N MET A 16 42.95 -35.74 -52.15
CA MET A 16 43.34 -36.01 -50.78
C MET A 16 43.12 -34.82 -49.86
N GLN A 17 43.44 -33.61 -50.33
CA GLN A 17 43.24 -32.37 -49.57
C GLN A 17 41.77 -32.08 -49.34
N LYS A 18 40.92 -32.29 -50.39
CA LYS A 18 39.43 -32.16 -50.24
C LYS A 18 38.87 -33.18 -49.26
N ASN A 19 39.26 -34.44 -49.35
CA ASN A 19 38.79 -35.51 -48.46
C ASN A 19 39.29 -35.30 -47.02
N LYS A 20 40.49 -34.77 -46.83
CA LYS A 20 41.02 -34.39 -45.53
C LYS A 20 40.18 -33.24 -44.88
N VAL A 21 39.83 -32.23 -45.66
CA VAL A 21 38.95 -31.12 -45.16
C VAL A 21 37.55 -31.64 -44.81
N ALA A 22 36.98 -32.53 -45.62
CA ALA A 22 35.67 -33.17 -45.33
C ALA A 22 35.74 -34.02 -44.07
N TYR A 23 36.80 -34.86 -43.90
CA TYR A 23 37.04 -35.63 -42.71
C TYR A 23 37.07 -34.77 -41.44
N TYR A 24 37.89 -33.71 -41.42
CA TYR A 24 37.98 -32.81 -40.27
C TYR A 24 36.66 -32.09 -40.01
N LYS A 25 35.89 -31.70 -41.02
CA LYS A 25 34.59 -31.12 -40.89
C LYS A 25 33.63 -32.02 -40.16
N TYR A 26 33.47 -33.25 -40.63
CA TYR A 26 32.53 -34.23 -40.03
C TYR A 26 33.01 -34.76 -38.69
N LEU A 27 34.30 -34.93 -38.47
CA LEU A 27 34.89 -35.24 -37.17
C LEU A 27 34.54 -34.15 -36.13
N THR A 28 34.64 -32.87 -36.55
CA THR A 28 34.32 -31.75 -35.67
C THR A 28 32.83 -31.67 -35.41
N GLN A 29 31.98 -31.89 -36.39
CA GLN A 29 30.52 -31.95 -36.21
C GLN A 29 30.12 -33.09 -35.26
N TYR A 30 30.70 -34.27 -35.38
CA TYR A 30 30.46 -35.41 -34.51
C TYR A 30 30.91 -35.14 -33.07
N ASN A 31 32.09 -34.56 -32.88
CA ASN A 31 32.65 -34.28 -31.55
C ASN A 31 31.94 -33.15 -30.84
N THR A 32 31.52 -32.12 -31.57
CA THR A 32 30.87 -30.91 -30.98
C THR A 32 29.34 -31.00 -31.02
N GLN A 33 28.80 -31.98 -31.76
CA GLN A 33 27.35 -32.12 -31.98
C GLN A 33 26.70 -30.89 -32.61
N LYS A 34 27.49 -30.05 -33.31
CA LYS A 34 26.98 -28.82 -33.96
C LYS A 34 27.17 -28.85 -35.45
N LYS A 35 26.12 -28.41 -36.20
CA LYS A 35 26.13 -28.31 -37.67
C LYS A 35 27.21 -27.37 -38.18
N ILE A 36 27.42 -26.26 -37.50
CA ILE A 36 28.41 -25.21 -37.85
C ILE A 36 29.30 -24.89 -36.66
N GLN A 37 30.56 -24.54 -36.94
CA GLN A 37 31.55 -24.12 -35.94
C GLN A 37 31.82 -22.60 -36.02
N ARG A 38 31.74 -22.07 -37.21
CA ARG A 38 32.01 -20.68 -37.51
C ARG A 38 30.87 -20.07 -38.31
N PRO A 39 30.57 -18.77 -38.18
CA PRO A 39 29.56 -18.09 -38.97
C PRO A 39 29.82 -18.17 -40.48
N SER A 40 31.08 -18.36 -40.88
CA SER A 40 31.46 -18.55 -42.31
C SER A 40 31.07 -19.91 -42.88
N ASP A 41 30.79 -20.93 -42.06
CA ASP A 41 30.42 -22.26 -42.52
C ASP A 41 29.03 -22.29 -43.16
N ASP A 42 28.04 -21.62 -42.51
CA ASP A 42 26.71 -21.31 -43.01
C ASP A 42 26.18 -20.02 -42.35
N PRO A 43 26.18 -18.91 -43.10
CA PRO A 43 25.71 -17.64 -42.57
C PRO A 43 24.22 -17.63 -42.21
N THR A 44 23.37 -18.45 -42.85
CA THR A 44 21.93 -18.52 -42.60
C THR A 44 21.63 -19.19 -41.27
N ILE A 45 22.28 -20.33 -41.00
CA ILE A 45 22.20 -21.05 -39.74
C ILE A 45 22.75 -20.16 -38.62
N ALA A 46 23.89 -19.51 -38.84
CA ALA A 46 24.52 -18.62 -37.86
C ALA A 46 23.63 -17.41 -37.48
N ALA A 47 23.01 -16.77 -38.48
CA ALA A 47 22.09 -15.63 -38.24
C ALA A 47 20.85 -16.05 -37.46
N ARG A 48 20.24 -17.22 -37.78
CA ARG A 48 19.12 -17.79 -37.00
C ARG A 48 19.52 -18.15 -35.60
N ALA A 49 20.67 -18.79 -35.41
CA ALA A 49 21.21 -19.15 -34.10
C ALA A 49 21.39 -17.93 -33.19
N LEU A 50 21.94 -16.84 -33.72
CA LEU A 50 22.11 -15.60 -32.99
C LEU A 50 20.75 -15.03 -32.57
N LYS A 51 19.75 -15.03 -33.47
CA LYS A 51 18.39 -14.56 -33.16
C LYS A 51 17.76 -15.38 -32.03
N TYR A 52 17.84 -16.72 -32.10
CA TYR A 52 17.29 -17.58 -31.03
C TYR A 52 17.98 -17.34 -29.68
N ARG A 53 19.31 -17.14 -29.65
CA ARG A 53 20.04 -16.82 -28.42
C ARG A 53 19.63 -15.47 -27.83
N THR A 54 19.44 -14.45 -28.67
CA THR A 54 18.94 -13.15 -28.21
C THR A 54 17.54 -13.28 -27.65
N THR A 55 16.62 -13.94 -28.35
CA THR A 55 15.26 -14.17 -27.90
C THR A 55 15.21 -14.95 -26.56
N LEU A 56 16.06 -16.00 -26.41
CA LEU A 56 16.16 -16.74 -25.14
C LEU A 56 16.64 -15.86 -24.00
N ALA A 57 17.66 -15.03 -24.23
CA ALA A 57 18.17 -14.10 -23.22
C ALA A 57 17.12 -13.06 -22.80
N GLU A 58 16.33 -12.56 -23.75
CA GLU A 58 15.21 -11.66 -23.48
C GLU A 58 14.12 -12.35 -22.66
N ILE A 59 13.72 -13.57 -23.03
CA ILE A 59 12.72 -14.37 -22.28
C ILE A 59 13.24 -14.66 -20.87
N ASP A 60 14.49 -15.05 -20.70
CA ASP A 60 15.09 -15.31 -19.38
C ASP A 60 15.05 -14.07 -18.49
N GLN A 61 15.30 -12.87 -19.06
CA GLN A 61 15.20 -11.62 -18.35
C GLN A 61 13.75 -11.32 -17.93
N TYR A 62 12.76 -11.51 -18.84
CA TYR A 62 11.35 -11.32 -18.50
C TYR A 62 10.88 -12.30 -17.43
N LEU A 63 11.29 -13.56 -17.47
CA LEU A 63 10.98 -14.54 -16.44
C LEU A 63 11.59 -14.17 -15.09
N THR A 64 12.79 -13.60 -15.08
CA THR A 64 13.42 -13.07 -13.85
C THR A 64 12.63 -11.88 -13.29
N ASN A 65 12.27 -10.92 -14.13
CA ASN A 65 11.44 -9.77 -13.75
C ASN A 65 10.08 -10.23 -13.17
N ILE A 66 9.44 -11.22 -13.81
CA ILE A 66 8.17 -11.79 -13.34
C ILE A 66 8.35 -12.47 -11.99
N LYS A 67 9.43 -13.20 -11.79
CA LYS A 67 9.71 -13.87 -10.50
C LYS A 67 9.82 -12.86 -9.37
N ASP A 68 10.59 -11.79 -9.57
CA ASP A 68 10.77 -10.74 -8.55
C ASP A 68 9.45 -10.02 -8.28
N ALA A 69 8.74 -9.64 -9.35
CA ALA A 69 7.43 -9.01 -9.25
C ALA A 69 6.39 -9.89 -8.54
N THR A 70 6.35 -11.20 -8.84
CA THR A 70 5.43 -12.15 -8.21
C THR A 70 5.69 -12.27 -6.71
N SER A 71 6.96 -12.27 -6.30
CA SER A 71 7.32 -12.35 -4.87
C SER A 71 6.89 -11.10 -4.11
N TRP A 72 7.10 -9.91 -4.69
CA TRP A 72 6.61 -8.64 -4.16
C TRP A 72 5.09 -8.65 -4.01
N MET A 73 4.37 -9.00 -5.08
CA MET A 73 2.91 -9.04 -5.08
C MET A 73 2.36 -10.05 -4.07
N ALA A 74 2.97 -11.22 -3.91
CA ALA A 74 2.54 -12.21 -2.92
C ALA A 74 2.68 -11.69 -1.47
N ALA A 75 3.75 -10.96 -1.17
CA ALA A 75 3.92 -10.31 0.13
C ALA A 75 2.84 -9.24 0.36
N THR A 76 2.60 -8.37 -0.63
CA THR A 76 1.55 -7.35 -0.58
C THR A 76 0.17 -7.97 -0.35
N GLU A 77 -0.18 -9.02 -1.09
CA GLU A 77 -1.47 -9.72 -0.95
C GLU A 77 -1.65 -10.31 0.46
N THR A 78 -0.59 -10.85 1.04
CA THR A 78 -0.62 -11.41 2.40
C THR A 78 -0.92 -10.32 3.43
N CYS A 79 -0.27 -9.16 3.31
CA CYS A 79 -0.53 -8.01 4.18
C CYS A 79 -1.97 -7.52 4.06
N LEU A 80 -2.46 -7.29 2.83
CA LEU A 80 -3.81 -6.81 2.58
C LEU A 80 -4.89 -7.78 3.11
N LYS A 81 -4.72 -9.09 2.91
CA LYS A 81 -5.61 -10.11 3.46
C LYS A 81 -5.62 -10.11 4.99
N THR A 82 -4.47 -9.86 5.61
CA THR A 82 -4.36 -9.78 7.06
C THR A 82 -5.08 -8.54 7.60
N VAL A 83 -4.93 -7.39 6.94
CA VAL A 83 -5.67 -6.16 7.26
C VAL A 83 -7.18 -6.39 7.15
N ASN A 84 -7.66 -7.00 6.04
CA ASN A 84 -9.07 -7.34 5.83
C ASN A 84 -9.64 -8.18 6.98
N LYS A 85 -8.91 -9.22 7.36
CA LYS A 85 -9.29 -10.07 8.49
C LYS A 85 -9.38 -9.27 9.81
N LYS A 86 -8.41 -8.37 10.05
CA LYS A 86 -8.40 -7.57 11.29
C LYS A 86 -9.51 -6.53 11.33
N LEU A 87 -9.87 -5.95 10.20
CA LEU A 87 -11.05 -5.09 10.09
C LEU A 87 -12.34 -5.87 10.37
N THR A 88 -12.45 -7.11 9.87
CA THR A 88 -13.58 -7.99 10.17
C THR A 88 -13.64 -8.33 11.67
N ASP A 89 -12.50 -8.74 12.28
CA ASP A 89 -12.41 -9.00 13.72
C ASP A 89 -12.83 -7.76 14.53
N MET A 90 -12.49 -6.55 14.06
CA MET A 90 -12.87 -5.28 14.69
C MET A 90 -14.37 -5.00 14.59
N ILE A 91 -15.01 -5.27 13.45
CA ILE A 91 -16.48 -5.17 13.28
C ILE A 91 -17.21 -6.08 14.27
N ASP A 92 -16.78 -7.34 14.37
CA ASP A 92 -17.38 -8.30 15.29
C ASP A 92 -17.24 -7.81 16.73
N TYR A 93 -16.09 -7.28 17.08
CA TYR A 93 -15.81 -6.75 18.42
C TYR A 93 -16.63 -5.48 18.72
N CYS A 94 -16.70 -4.52 17.80
CA CYS A 94 -17.55 -3.32 17.95
C CYS A 94 -19.03 -3.68 18.03
N THR A 95 -19.48 -4.67 17.27
CA THR A 95 -20.88 -5.16 17.34
C THR A 95 -21.18 -5.73 18.71
N GLN A 96 -20.29 -6.55 19.25
CA GLN A 96 -20.41 -7.10 20.60
C GLN A 96 -20.38 -5.97 21.64
N ALA A 97 -19.46 -5.03 21.48
CA ALA A 97 -19.32 -3.88 22.36
C ALA A 97 -20.58 -2.96 22.33
N ALA A 98 -21.20 -2.74 21.19
CA ALA A 98 -22.37 -1.87 21.05
C ALA A 98 -23.64 -2.40 21.78
N THR A 99 -23.71 -3.70 22.06
CA THR A 99 -24.89 -4.35 22.66
C THR A 99 -24.82 -4.51 24.17
N GLY A 100 -23.68 -4.25 24.79
CA GLY A 100 -23.44 -4.47 26.22
C GLY A 100 -23.64 -3.23 27.08
N THR A 101 -23.90 -3.48 28.39
CA THR A 101 -23.84 -2.44 29.42
C THR A 101 -22.48 -2.55 30.10
N TYR A 102 -21.59 -1.58 29.88
CA TYR A 102 -20.19 -1.66 30.30
C TYR A 102 -19.91 -0.80 31.53
N ASN A 103 -19.20 -1.37 32.49
CA ASN A 103 -18.58 -0.64 33.57
C ASN A 103 -17.20 -0.05 33.16
N GLU A 104 -16.58 0.74 34.03
CA GLU A 104 -15.27 1.38 33.77
C GLU A 104 -14.20 0.39 33.29
N LYS A 105 -14.13 -0.80 33.91
CA LYS A 105 -13.14 -1.83 33.55
C LYS A 105 -13.42 -2.41 32.16
N ASP A 106 -14.66 -2.69 31.84
CA ASP A 106 -15.06 -3.25 30.55
C ASP A 106 -14.74 -2.24 29.42
N ARG A 107 -14.94 -0.92 29.65
CA ARG A 107 -14.57 0.13 28.70
C ARG A 107 -13.05 0.20 28.47
N ALA A 108 -12.26 0.10 29.55
CA ALA A 108 -10.80 0.05 29.44
C ALA A 108 -10.32 -1.15 28.61
N ASP A 109 -10.96 -2.31 28.80
CA ASP A 109 -10.68 -3.50 28.00
C ASP A 109 -11.06 -3.31 26.52
N ILE A 110 -12.21 -2.66 26.21
CA ILE A 110 -12.63 -2.31 24.86
C ILE A 110 -11.57 -1.42 24.19
N VAL A 111 -11.20 -0.32 24.83
CA VAL A 111 -10.20 0.62 24.31
C VAL A 111 -8.87 -0.08 24.07
N THR A 112 -8.44 -0.95 24.99
CA THR A 112 -7.20 -1.70 24.84
C THR A 112 -7.22 -2.61 23.62
N GLN A 113 -8.31 -3.33 23.39
CA GLN A 113 -8.45 -4.22 22.23
C GLN A 113 -8.50 -3.43 20.91
N LEU A 114 -9.23 -2.33 20.85
CA LEU A 114 -9.30 -1.47 19.67
C LEU A 114 -7.91 -0.89 19.32
N LYS A 115 -7.14 -0.46 20.30
CA LYS A 115 -5.74 -0.03 20.11
C LYS A 115 -4.85 -1.15 19.61
N GLN A 116 -5.05 -2.41 20.03
CA GLN A 116 -4.31 -3.55 19.50
C GLN A 116 -4.68 -3.82 18.03
N PHE A 117 -5.94 -3.68 17.63
CA PHE A 117 -6.33 -3.78 16.22
C PHE A 117 -5.67 -2.69 15.36
N SER A 118 -5.70 -1.44 15.83
CA SER A 118 -5.01 -0.32 15.16
C SER A 118 -3.51 -0.61 14.97
N LYS A 119 -2.86 -1.02 16.05
CA LYS A 119 -1.43 -1.40 16.01
C LYS A 119 -1.16 -2.52 14.99
N TYR A 120 -2.02 -3.52 14.91
CA TYR A 120 -1.86 -4.62 13.97
C TYR A 120 -2.05 -4.16 12.53
N ILE A 121 -3.02 -3.28 12.27
CA ILE A 121 -3.31 -2.76 10.93
C ILE A 121 -2.17 -1.87 10.44
N TYR A 122 -1.74 -0.90 11.24
CA TYR A 122 -0.77 0.11 10.80
C TYR A 122 0.68 -0.32 11.03
N GLU A 123 1.07 -0.69 12.25
CA GLU A 123 2.47 -0.96 12.57
C GLU A 123 3.00 -2.29 12.02
N GLN A 124 2.16 -3.32 11.94
CA GLN A 124 2.60 -4.65 11.50
C GLN A 124 2.33 -4.94 10.02
N ASN A 125 1.30 -4.34 9.44
CA ASN A 125 0.94 -4.62 8.07
C ASN A 125 1.14 -3.44 7.12
N ALA A 126 0.79 -2.21 7.50
CA ALA A 126 0.99 -1.04 6.65
C ALA A 126 2.48 -0.68 6.50
N ASP A 127 3.27 -0.87 7.56
CA ASP A 127 4.73 -0.65 7.56
C ASP A 127 5.54 -1.91 7.17
N ALA A 128 4.89 -2.87 6.50
CA ALA A 128 5.53 -4.12 6.09
C ALA A 128 6.59 -3.89 5.01
N ASP A 129 7.70 -4.60 5.14
CA ASP A 129 8.80 -4.59 4.18
C ASP A 129 8.96 -5.93 3.44
N TYR A 130 9.57 -5.87 2.25
CA TYR A 130 10.04 -7.02 1.51
C TYR A 130 11.48 -6.76 1.02
N ALA A 131 12.40 -7.59 1.44
CA ALA A 131 13.83 -7.47 1.10
C ALA A 131 14.44 -6.09 1.44
N GLY A 132 14.02 -5.47 2.56
CA GLY A 132 14.46 -4.17 3.01
C GLY A 132 13.82 -2.99 2.26
N ARG A 133 12.70 -3.21 1.59
CA ARG A 133 11.92 -2.19 0.89
C ARG A 133 10.48 -2.22 1.36
N TYR A 134 9.94 -1.07 1.71
CA TYR A 134 8.55 -0.94 2.16
C TYR A 134 7.56 -1.15 1.03
N LEU A 135 6.47 -1.90 1.30
CA LEU A 135 5.54 -2.38 0.27
C LEU A 135 4.56 -1.31 -0.21
N PHE A 136 4.11 -0.43 0.69
CA PHE A 136 2.97 0.47 0.47
C PHE A 136 3.36 1.94 0.25
N THR A 137 4.65 2.24 0.14
CA THR A 137 5.21 3.60 0.10
C THR A 137 5.45 4.13 -1.32
N GLY A 138 4.88 3.48 -2.34
CA GLY A 138 5.04 3.89 -3.73
C GLY A 138 6.49 3.81 -4.22
N PHE A 139 7.04 4.90 -4.78
CA PHE A 139 8.43 4.95 -5.23
C PHE A 139 9.45 5.08 -4.09
N ARG A 140 9.02 5.41 -2.88
CA ARG A 140 9.88 5.64 -1.71
C ARG A 140 10.05 4.40 -0.87
N THR A 141 10.44 3.32 -1.49
CA THR A 141 10.59 2.01 -0.85
C THR A 141 11.67 1.95 0.22
N ASP A 142 12.48 2.98 0.37
CA ASP A 142 13.54 3.16 1.36
C ASP A 142 13.08 3.90 2.63
N VAL A 143 11.92 4.54 2.58
CA VAL A 143 11.34 5.30 3.70
C VAL A 143 10.18 4.54 4.31
N PRO A 144 10.16 4.30 5.64
CA PRO A 144 9.05 3.63 6.31
C PRO A 144 7.75 4.44 6.17
N MET A 145 6.61 3.76 6.23
CA MET A 145 5.32 4.40 6.18
C MET A 145 5.01 5.19 7.46
N LEU A 146 5.59 4.78 8.58
CA LEU A 146 5.39 5.37 9.89
C LEU A 146 6.65 6.09 10.37
N PHE A 147 6.48 7.08 11.23
CA PHE A 147 7.60 7.69 11.95
C PHE A 147 8.14 6.72 13.00
N ASP A 148 9.44 6.42 12.96
CA ASP A 148 10.07 5.54 13.95
C ASP A 148 10.19 6.20 15.34
N LYS A 149 10.31 7.53 15.37
CA LYS A 149 10.45 8.36 16.56
C LYS A 149 9.56 9.58 16.44
N GLU A 150 9.37 10.29 17.54
CA GLU A 150 8.76 11.60 17.53
C GLU A 150 9.49 12.54 16.57
N GLU A 151 8.73 13.23 15.72
CA GLU A 151 9.23 14.21 14.76
C GLU A 151 8.65 15.58 15.08
N THR A 152 9.51 16.54 15.33
CA THR A 152 9.16 17.94 15.66
C THR A 152 9.96 18.97 14.86
N GLY A 153 10.93 18.47 14.10
CA GLY A 153 11.85 19.29 13.30
C GLY A 153 11.27 19.77 11.97
N THR A 154 10.17 19.17 11.51
CA THR A 154 9.60 19.41 10.19
C THR A 154 8.13 19.80 10.29
N THR A 155 7.74 20.92 9.70
CA THR A 155 6.33 21.34 9.59
C THR A 155 5.77 20.85 8.26
N TYR A 156 4.72 20.03 8.29
CA TYR A 156 3.99 19.59 7.12
C TYR A 156 2.74 20.44 6.90
N THR A 157 2.60 21.00 5.70
CA THR A 157 1.34 21.56 5.23
C THR A 157 0.67 20.51 4.37
N ILE A 158 -0.46 19.99 4.82
CA ILE A 158 -1.17 18.83 4.27
C ILE A 158 -2.42 19.32 3.56
N THR A 159 -2.62 18.88 2.32
CA THR A 159 -3.88 19.07 1.60
C THR A 159 -4.64 17.74 1.61
N GLU A 160 -5.74 17.70 2.32
CA GLU A 160 -6.61 16.52 2.45
C GLU A 160 -7.92 16.72 1.68
N ASN A 161 -8.26 15.77 0.83
CA ASN A 161 -9.56 15.74 0.14
C ASN A 161 -10.53 14.90 0.98
N ILE A 162 -11.65 15.53 1.34
CA ILE A 162 -12.68 14.90 2.16
C ILE A 162 -13.85 14.49 1.25
N ASP A 163 -14.23 13.23 1.28
CA ASP A 163 -15.48 12.81 0.65
C ASP A 163 -16.65 13.39 1.44
N ILE A 164 -17.46 14.21 0.80
CA ILE A 164 -18.64 14.85 1.39
C ILE A 164 -19.60 13.82 2.00
N ASN A 165 -19.64 12.61 1.45
CA ASN A 165 -20.49 11.52 1.97
C ASN A 165 -19.96 10.95 3.30
N THR A 166 -18.71 11.21 3.66
CA THR A 166 -18.15 10.79 4.95
C THR A 166 -18.45 11.79 6.09
N ILE A 167 -18.96 12.98 5.78
CA ILE A 167 -19.39 13.93 6.79
C ILE A 167 -20.67 13.40 7.43
N ASN A 168 -20.51 12.87 8.63
CA ASN A 168 -21.60 12.21 9.33
C ASN A 168 -22.30 13.15 10.31
N LYS A 169 -23.62 12.91 10.50
CA LYS A 169 -24.35 13.52 11.60
C LYS A 169 -23.87 12.91 12.90
N TYR A 170 -23.26 13.74 13.74
CA TYR A 170 -22.72 13.33 15.04
C TYR A 170 -23.63 13.81 16.16
N GLN A 171 -23.96 12.91 17.10
CA GLN A 171 -24.71 13.23 18.30
C GLN A 171 -23.77 13.30 19.49
N TYR A 172 -23.86 14.31 20.29
CA TYR A 172 -23.03 14.52 21.46
C TYR A 172 -23.87 15.05 22.63
N VAL A 173 -23.29 15.02 23.82
CA VAL A 173 -23.89 15.60 25.04
C VAL A 173 -23.40 17.04 25.17
N TYR A 174 -24.31 17.97 25.24
CA TYR A 174 -24.04 19.38 25.43
C TYR A 174 -24.45 19.86 26.81
N GLY A 175 -23.61 20.59 27.50
CA GLY A 175 -23.78 21.00 28.88
C GLY A 175 -23.07 20.08 29.86
N GLU A 176 -22.67 20.59 31.01
CA GLU A 176 -21.97 19.88 32.04
C GLU A 176 -22.59 20.20 33.42
N ALA A 177 -22.96 19.15 34.14
CA ALA A 177 -23.38 19.27 35.54
C ALA A 177 -22.16 19.21 36.45
N SER A 178 -21.72 20.34 36.99
CA SER A 178 -20.55 20.43 37.87
C SER A 178 -20.89 21.00 39.23
N TYR A 179 -20.17 20.52 40.29
CA TYR A 179 -20.32 21.04 41.62
C TYR A 179 -19.83 22.50 41.71
N ASN A 180 -20.70 23.38 42.12
CA ASN A 180 -20.35 24.77 42.42
C ASN A 180 -20.82 25.12 43.84
N ALA A 181 -19.90 25.59 44.67
CA ALA A 181 -20.21 25.90 46.08
C ALA A 181 -21.19 27.08 46.14
N GLY A 182 -22.31 26.85 46.82
CA GLY A 182 -23.36 27.88 46.98
C GLY A 182 -24.50 27.80 45.95
N SER A 183 -24.42 26.93 44.98
CA SER A 183 -25.51 26.66 44.02
C SER A 183 -26.72 26.01 44.71
N SER A 184 -27.92 26.42 44.28
CA SER A 184 -29.17 25.81 44.73
C SER A 184 -29.57 24.64 43.83
N ALA A 185 -30.53 23.82 44.27
CA ALA A 185 -31.11 22.76 43.43
C ALA A 185 -31.66 23.29 42.10
N ALA A 186 -32.23 24.49 42.07
CA ALA A 186 -32.69 25.15 40.84
C ALA A 186 -31.53 25.50 39.92
N ASP A 187 -30.38 25.93 40.46
CA ASP A 187 -29.20 26.22 39.66
C ASP A 187 -28.64 24.95 39.01
N TYR A 188 -28.62 23.83 39.71
CA TYR A 188 -28.20 22.53 39.16
C TYR A 188 -29.21 21.99 38.13
N ALA A 189 -30.51 22.15 38.36
CA ALA A 189 -31.52 21.79 37.37
C ALA A 189 -31.38 22.57 36.07
N ASN A 190 -30.87 23.81 36.10
CA ASN A 190 -30.56 24.61 34.93
C ASN A 190 -29.24 24.22 34.21
N GLN A 191 -28.43 23.35 34.84
CA GLN A 191 -27.22 22.77 34.24
C GLN A 191 -27.50 21.44 33.50
N ALA A 192 -28.77 21.09 33.27
CA ALA A 192 -29.14 19.83 32.63
C ALA A 192 -28.43 19.69 31.26
N SER A 193 -27.79 18.55 31.11
CA SER A 193 -27.16 18.16 29.84
C SER A 193 -28.22 17.63 28.86
N GLU A 194 -28.09 17.95 27.59
CA GLU A 194 -29.00 17.54 26.54
C GLU A 194 -28.26 16.95 25.34
N PHE A 195 -28.98 16.19 24.51
CA PHE A 195 -28.46 15.77 23.21
C PHE A 195 -28.46 16.94 22.23
N ALA A 196 -27.29 17.21 21.70
CA ALA A 196 -27.14 18.05 20.52
C ALA A 196 -26.66 17.24 19.33
N THR A 197 -26.81 17.80 18.14
CA THR A 197 -26.37 17.15 16.89
C THR A 197 -25.66 18.18 16.02
N THR A 198 -24.58 17.73 15.38
CA THR A 198 -23.82 18.53 14.44
C THR A 198 -23.39 17.66 13.26
N HIS A 199 -22.84 18.27 12.21
CA HIS A 199 -22.20 17.57 11.12
C HIS A 199 -20.68 17.66 11.33
N ARG A 200 -20.01 16.50 11.33
CA ARG A 200 -18.59 16.40 11.68
C ARG A 200 -17.81 15.59 10.67
N ALA A 201 -16.63 16.07 10.32
CA ALA A 201 -15.60 15.30 9.64
C ALA A 201 -14.35 15.17 10.52
N LEU A 202 -13.76 13.99 10.56
CA LEU A 202 -12.47 13.74 11.22
C LEU A 202 -11.36 13.85 10.20
N LEU A 203 -10.40 14.75 10.42
CA LEU A 203 -9.17 14.79 9.64
C LEU A 203 -8.30 13.55 9.93
N SER A 204 -7.41 13.24 9.05
CA SER A 204 -6.54 12.06 9.16
C SER A 204 -5.56 12.15 10.33
N TYR A 205 -5.31 13.32 10.87
CA TYR A 205 -4.45 13.54 12.03
C TYR A 205 -5.16 14.29 13.16
N ASP A 206 -4.71 14.06 14.39
CA ASP A 206 -5.01 14.83 15.59
C ASP A 206 -3.79 15.66 16.02
N LYS A 207 -3.93 16.42 17.10
CA LYS A 207 -2.85 17.27 17.64
C LYS A 207 -2.21 18.14 16.57
N LEU A 208 -3.07 18.88 15.89
CA LEU A 208 -2.68 19.80 14.82
C LEU A 208 -2.19 21.13 15.42
N ASP A 209 -1.47 21.91 14.62
CA ASP A 209 -0.96 23.22 15.07
C ASP A 209 -2.11 24.18 15.37
N ASP A 210 -2.11 24.82 16.55
CA ASP A 210 -3.19 25.73 16.99
C ASP A 210 -3.17 27.06 16.23
N ASN A 211 -1.97 27.57 15.92
CA ASN A 211 -1.76 28.88 15.34
C ASN A 211 -1.81 28.85 13.81
N GLN A 212 -2.90 28.33 13.25
CA GLN A 212 -3.09 28.27 11.81
C GLN A 212 -4.47 28.76 11.38
N THR A 213 -4.56 29.18 10.13
CA THR A 213 -5.83 29.48 9.50
C THR A 213 -6.19 28.34 8.57
N VAL A 214 -7.15 27.52 8.97
CA VAL A 214 -7.63 26.38 8.16
C VAL A 214 -8.65 26.88 7.15
N LYS A 215 -8.43 26.53 5.89
CA LYS A 215 -9.31 26.91 4.78
C LYS A 215 -9.88 25.65 4.14
N LEU A 216 -11.19 25.64 4.02
CA LEU A 216 -11.94 24.64 3.29
C LEU A 216 -12.28 25.19 1.91
N THR A 217 -11.98 24.43 0.89
CA THR A 217 -12.27 24.81 -0.49
C THR A 217 -13.15 23.75 -1.13
N TYR A 218 -14.28 24.14 -1.72
CA TYR A 218 -15.19 23.22 -2.41
C TYR A 218 -15.75 23.89 -3.66
N THR A 219 -16.25 23.09 -4.59
CA THR A 219 -16.93 23.57 -5.79
C THR A 219 -18.44 23.53 -5.55
N ASP A 220 -19.11 24.66 -5.61
CA ASP A 220 -20.56 24.76 -5.41
C ASP A 220 -21.37 24.13 -6.57
N SER A 221 -22.68 24.08 -6.43
CA SER A 221 -23.60 23.55 -7.44
C SER A 221 -23.58 24.32 -8.78
N THR A 222 -23.05 25.53 -8.79
CA THR A 222 -22.89 26.37 -10.00
C THR A 222 -21.55 26.13 -10.70
N GLY A 223 -20.64 25.35 -10.11
CA GLY A 223 -19.29 25.12 -10.59
C GLY A 223 -18.27 26.17 -10.17
N THR A 224 -18.65 27.04 -9.23
CA THR A 224 -17.77 28.11 -8.70
C THR A 224 -17.03 27.57 -7.46
N GLN A 225 -15.73 27.82 -7.38
CA GLN A 225 -14.93 27.47 -6.22
C GLN A 225 -15.24 28.45 -5.06
N GLN A 226 -15.66 27.89 -3.95
CA GLN A 226 -15.94 28.59 -2.70
C GLN A 226 -14.85 28.27 -1.68
N THR A 227 -14.55 29.22 -0.81
CA THR A 227 -13.60 29.03 0.28
C THR A 227 -14.23 29.52 1.59
N VAL A 228 -14.27 28.63 2.57
CA VAL A 228 -14.73 28.91 3.93
C VAL A 228 -13.52 28.84 4.86
N THR A 229 -13.41 29.81 5.76
CA THR A 229 -12.35 29.80 6.79
C THR A 229 -12.92 29.23 8.08
N ALA A 230 -12.30 28.19 8.61
CA ALA A 230 -12.71 27.64 9.89
C ALA A 230 -12.25 28.49 11.06
N ILE A 231 -13.07 28.55 12.11
CA ILE A 231 -12.77 29.19 13.38
C ILE A 231 -12.09 28.15 14.29
N THR A 232 -10.87 28.43 14.71
CA THR A 232 -10.15 27.53 15.64
C THR A 232 -10.80 27.57 17.01
N LYS A 233 -11.17 26.42 17.55
CA LYS A 233 -11.71 26.21 18.88
C LYS A 233 -10.85 25.18 19.62
N SER A 234 -10.59 25.42 20.89
CA SER A 234 -9.84 24.48 21.75
C SER A 234 -10.78 23.84 22.73
N VAL A 235 -10.67 22.53 22.90
CA VAL A 235 -11.42 21.77 23.93
C VAL A 235 -11.14 22.29 25.33
N ALA A 236 -9.91 22.71 25.60
CA ALA A 236 -9.50 23.26 26.91
C ALA A 236 -10.10 24.64 27.22
N ALA A 237 -10.61 25.36 26.21
CA ALA A 237 -11.22 26.65 26.35
C ALA A 237 -12.76 26.61 26.54
N ASP A 238 -13.35 25.42 26.45
CA ASP A 238 -14.79 25.23 26.60
C ASP A 238 -15.26 25.67 28.00
N THR A 239 -16.31 26.46 28.03
CA THR A 239 -16.99 26.88 29.26
C THR A 239 -18.17 25.98 29.60
N LYS A 240 -18.63 25.21 28.61
CA LYS A 240 -19.64 24.17 28.73
C LYS A 240 -19.12 22.91 28.06
N TYR A 241 -19.54 21.78 28.54
CA TYR A 241 -19.14 20.49 27.98
C TYR A 241 -19.48 20.40 26.47
N ASN A 242 -18.49 20.10 25.66
CA ASN A 242 -18.59 20.02 24.19
C ASN A 242 -19.03 21.32 23.49
N GLU A 243 -18.70 22.50 24.00
CA GLU A 243 -18.99 23.78 23.34
C GLU A 243 -18.30 23.89 21.96
N HIS A 244 -17.11 23.28 21.82
CA HIS A 244 -16.37 23.20 20.56
C HIS A 244 -17.10 22.40 19.46
N LEU A 245 -18.09 21.59 19.80
CA LEU A 245 -18.95 20.83 18.87
C LEU A 245 -20.25 21.58 18.52
N HIS A 246 -20.43 22.81 18.98
CA HIS A 246 -21.68 23.57 18.82
C HIS A 246 -21.49 24.85 17.99
N PRO A 247 -21.23 24.73 16.65
CA PRO A 247 -21.03 25.86 15.77
C PRO A 247 -22.35 26.65 15.51
N GLY A 248 -22.22 27.94 15.18
CA GLY A 248 -23.29 28.67 14.55
C GLY A 248 -23.68 28.11 13.20
N ALA A 249 -24.88 28.38 12.71
CA ALA A 249 -25.41 27.78 11.46
C ALA A 249 -24.51 28.08 10.24
N ASP A 250 -23.87 29.25 10.19
CA ASP A 250 -22.99 29.75 9.12
C ASP A 250 -21.49 29.57 9.44
N GLU A 251 -21.13 28.89 10.51
CA GLU A 251 -19.76 28.72 10.98
C GLU A 251 -19.21 27.31 10.71
N VAL A 252 -17.91 27.21 10.64
CA VAL A 252 -17.15 25.95 10.71
C VAL A 252 -16.15 26.08 11.83
N TYR A 253 -16.14 25.12 12.75
CA TYR A 253 -15.14 25.04 13.79
C TYR A 253 -14.06 24.03 13.40
N PHE A 254 -12.81 24.42 13.67
CA PHE A 254 -11.64 23.56 13.59
C PHE A 254 -11.11 23.31 14.99
N VAL A 255 -11.03 22.06 15.39
CA VAL A 255 -10.56 21.64 16.70
C VAL A 255 -9.20 20.96 16.53
N PRO A 256 -8.08 21.65 16.80
CA PRO A 256 -6.74 21.11 16.55
C PRO A 256 -6.40 19.89 17.40
N GLU A 257 -6.83 19.85 18.65
CA GLU A 257 -6.50 18.77 19.59
C GLU A 257 -7.03 17.41 19.10
N THR A 258 -8.25 17.40 18.57
CA THR A 258 -8.93 16.20 18.08
C THR A 258 -8.86 16.03 16.57
N GLY A 259 -8.42 17.07 15.83
CA GLY A 259 -8.41 17.07 14.37
C GLY A 259 -9.82 16.98 13.76
N GLU A 260 -10.76 17.72 14.34
CA GLU A 260 -12.16 17.73 13.92
C GLU A 260 -12.50 18.99 13.13
N LEU A 261 -13.35 18.83 12.14
CA LEU A 261 -14.07 19.89 11.45
C LEU A 261 -15.55 19.75 11.78
N VAL A 262 -16.12 20.77 12.41
CA VAL A 262 -17.52 20.80 12.84
C VAL A 262 -18.25 21.83 12.03
N PHE A 263 -19.29 21.43 11.33
CA PHE A 263 -20.01 22.27 10.37
C PHE A 263 -21.36 22.71 10.94
N GLY A 264 -21.64 24.01 10.82
CA GLY A 264 -22.97 24.52 11.00
C GLY A 264 -23.90 24.07 9.87
N ASP A 265 -25.19 24.02 10.13
CA ASP A 265 -26.19 23.40 9.23
C ASP A 265 -26.22 24.09 7.85
N ASP A 266 -26.13 25.43 7.77
CA ASP A 266 -26.17 26.19 6.50
C ASP A 266 -24.91 25.94 5.65
N VAL A 267 -23.74 25.83 6.30
CA VAL A 267 -22.49 25.52 5.60
C VAL A 267 -22.47 24.09 5.13
N TYR A 268 -22.94 23.15 5.97
CA TYR A 268 -23.04 21.75 5.59
C TYR A 268 -23.94 21.55 4.37
N ASP A 269 -25.13 22.17 4.36
CA ASP A 269 -26.06 22.08 3.22
C ASP A 269 -25.43 22.62 1.93
N SER A 270 -24.65 23.70 2.04
CA SER A 270 -23.93 24.29 0.91
C SER A 270 -22.83 23.36 0.37
N ILE A 271 -22.05 22.73 1.26
CA ILE A 271 -21.00 21.77 0.90
C ILE A 271 -21.63 20.51 0.31
N ARG A 272 -22.71 20.01 0.88
CA ARG A 272 -23.42 18.82 0.40
C ARG A 272 -23.99 18.97 -1.01
N ALA A 273 -24.42 20.19 -1.36
CA ALA A 273 -24.87 20.52 -2.71
C ALA A 273 -23.71 20.68 -3.71
N GLY A 274 -22.48 20.74 -3.23
CA GLY A 274 -21.25 20.90 -3.99
C GLY A 274 -20.49 19.60 -4.22
N LYS A 275 -19.20 19.75 -4.55
CA LYS A 275 -18.24 18.64 -4.75
C LYS A 275 -16.81 19.09 -4.47
N ASP A 276 -15.88 18.15 -4.46
CA ASP A 276 -14.43 18.38 -4.39
C ASP A 276 -14.02 19.18 -3.13
N LEU A 277 -14.48 18.75 -1.95
CA LEU A 277 -14.08 19.39 -0.68
C LEU A 277 -12.62 19.04 -0.37
N SER A 278 -11.80 20.08 -0.23
CA SER A 278 -10.41 19.98 0.21
C SER A 278 -10.12 20.90 1.39
N VAL A 279 -9.20 20.50 2.24
CA VAL A 279 -8.80 21.23 3.45
C VAL A 279 -7.29 21.29 3.51
N ASP A 280 -6.77 22.50 3.76
CA ASP A 280 -5.35 22.72 4.00
C ASP A 280 -5.10 22.98 5.49
N TYR A 281 -4.25 22.17 6.10
CA TYR A 281 -3.87 22.32 7.51
C TYR A 281 -2.39 21.99 7.74
N LYS A 282 -1.87 22.40 8.91
CA LYS A 282 -0.47 22.19 9.30
C LYS A 282 -0.36 21.28 10.51
N LYS A 283 0.68 20.46 10.51
CA LYS A 283 1.09 19.64 11.64
C LYS A 283 2.61 19.61 11.73
N THR A 284 3.12 19.93 12.92
CA THR A 284 4.56 19.95 13.22
C THR A 284 4.97 18.80 14.13
N GLU A 285 4.10 18.44 15.09
CA GLU A 285 4.40 17.38 16.07
C GLU A 285 3.77 16.06 15.65
N PHE A 286 4.61 15.08 15.33
CA PHE A 286 4.19 13.71 15.05
C PHE A 286 4.71 12.78 16.14
N ALA A 287 3.83 11.96 16.67
CA ALA A 287 4.20 10.91 17.61
C ALA A 287 4.93 9.76 16.90
N ALA A 288 5.69 8.98 17.66
CA ALA A 288 6.23 7.72 17.16
C ALA A 288 5.08 6.82 16.69
N LYS A 289 5.21 6.26 15.50
CA LYS A 289 4.21 5.43 14.80
C LYS A 289 3.03 6.18 14.18
N ASP A 290 3.05 7.50 14.16
CA ASP A 290 2.17 8.25 13.27
C ASP A 290 2.52 7.97 11.80
N VAL A 291 1.51 8.00 10.95
CA VAL A 291 1.69 7.82 9.50
C VAL A 291 2.36 9.06 8.92
N ARG A 292 3.31 8.87 8.01
CA ARG A 292 4.00 9.96 7.31
C ARG A 292 3.09 10.57 6.24
N PRO A 293 2.88 11.90 6.24
CA PRO A 293 1.99 12.57 5.29
C PRO A 293 2.38 12.35 3.82
N GLU A 294 3.69 12.26 3.54
CA GLU A 294 4.21 12.12 2.18
C GLU A 294 3.80 10.84 1.44
N HIS A 295 3.26 9.85 2.15
CA HIS A 295 2.77 8.59 1.55
C HIS A 295 1.25 8.60 1.28
N TYR A 296 0.51 9.52 1.91
CA TYR A 296 -0.95 9.57 1.83
C TYR A 296 -1.49 10.84 1.17
N PHE A 297 -0.79 11.97 1.33
CA PHE A 297 -1.32 13.28 0.95
C PHE A 297 -0.38 14.05 0.05
N ASN A 298 -0.96 14.96 -0.72
CA ASN A 298 -0.18 16.04 -1.28
C ASN A 298 0.22 16.95 -0.12
N CYS A 299 1.52 17.10 0.11
CA CYS A 299 1.98 17.92 1.22
C CYS A 299 3.30 18.64 0.90
N THR A 300 3.52 19.73 1.63
CA THR A 300 4.77 20.48 1.62
C THR A 300 5.41 20.36 3.01
N ALA A 301 6.61 19.80 3.07
CA ALA A 301 7.39 19.72 4.29
C ALA A 301 8.44 20.84 4.31
N VAL A 302 8.52 21.53 5.43
CA VAL A 302 9.50 22.59 5.70
C VAL A 302 10.32 22.18 6.91
N ASP A 303 11.62 22.00 6.73
CA ASP A 303 12.54 21.77 7.85
C ASP A 303 12.67 23.06 8.67
N ASN A 304 12.29 23.03 9.93
CA ASN A 304 12.25 24.19 10.82
C ASN A 304 13.66 24.73 11.18
N THR A 305 14.69 23.93 10.96
CA THR A 305 16.09 24.29 11.26
C THR A 305 16.79 24.90 10.05
N THR A 306 16.64 24.27 8.89
CA THR A 306 17.34 24.68 7.67
C THR A 306 16.50 25.59 6.77
N GLY A 307 15.17 25.56 6.91
CA GLY A 307 14.23 26.24 6.02
C GLY A 307 14.09 25.53 4.65
N GLU A 308 14.62 24.31 4.49
CA GLU A 308 14.50 23.56 3.24
C GLU A 308 13.04 23.15 3.01
N VAL A 309 12.57 23.33 1.77
CA VAL A 309 11.18 23.03 1.38
C VAL A 309 11.15 21.85 0.45
N SER A 310 10.44 20.80 0.86
CA SER A 310 10.21 19.60 0.04
C SER A 310 8.73 19.50 -0.29
N ASN A 311 8.41 19.33 -1.58
CA ASN A 311 7.04 19.16 -2.04
C ASN A 311 6.80 17.71 -2.42
N TYR A 312 5.75 17.12 -1.88
CA TYR A 312 5.35 15.75 -2.08
C TYR A 312 3.99 15.67 -2.76
N ARG A 313 3.91 14.82 -3.79
CA ARG A 313 2.66 14.51 -4.49
C ARG A 313 2.42 13.02 -4.43
N THR A 314 1.29 12.62 -3.88
CA THR A 314 1.00 11.22 -3.58
C THR A 314 -0.04 10.62 -4.50
N ALA A 315 -1.00 11.37 -4.98
CA ALA A 315 -2.21 10.83 -5.60
C ALA A 315 -1.93 10.02 -6.87
N GLY A 316 -2.12 8.69 -6.79
CA GLY A 316 -2.37 7.76 -7.91
C GLY A 316 -1.30 7.66 -9.00
N THR A 317 -0.08 8.16 -8.77
CA THR A 317 0.95 8.31 -9.80
C THR A 317 2.22 7.53 -9.56
N GLN A 318 2.36 6.89 -8.39
CA GLN A 318 3.59 6.20 -8.00
C GLN A 318 3.58 4.72 -8.39
N ASN A 319 3.30 4.44 -9.64
CA ASN A 319 3.18 3.08 -10.16
C ASN A 319 4.53 2.49 -10.55
N MET A 320 5.01 1.47 -9.81
CA MET A 320 6.19 0.70 -10.17
C MET A 320 5.86 -0.27 -11.30
N MET A 321 6.45 -0.04 -12.47
CA MET A 321 6.20 -0.85 -13.67
C MET A 321 7.33 -1.84 -13.92
N TYR A 322 6.99 -3.11 -14.02
CA TYR A 322 7.89 -4.17 -14.46
C TYR A 322 7.61 -4.54 -15.90
N GLN A 323 8.66 -4.64 -16.71
CA GLN A 323 8.54 -5.16 -18.07
C GLN A 323 8.47 -6.69 -18.00
N ILE A 324 7.31 -7.22 -18.36
CA ILE A 324 6.99 -8.65 -18.30
C ILE A 324 7.01 -9.34 -19.66
N ASN A 325 7.09 -8.57 -20.76
CA ASN A 325 7.21 -9.07 -22.11
C ASN A 325 7.74 -7.96 -23.03
N PHE A 326 8.03 -8.24 -24.27
CA PHE A 326 8.59 -7.30 -25.27
C PHE A 326 7.84 -5.95 -25.33
N SER A 327 6.51 -5.97 -25.30
CA SER A 327 5.68 -4.75 -25.37
C SER A 327 4.72 -4.59 -24.18
N GLN A 328 4.93 -5.34 -23.10
CA GLN A 328 4.02 -5.33 -21.95
C GLN A 328 4.74 -4.96 -20.66
N THR A 329 4.22 -3.93 -20.02
CA THR A 329 4.55 -3.54 -18.65
C THR A 329 3.36 -3.82 -17.74
N LEU A 330 3.61 -4.06 -16.46
CA LEU A 330 2.59 -4.27 -15.44
C LEU A 330 2.97 -3.52 -14.17
N VAL A 331 1.97 -2.87 -13.56
CA VAL A 331 2.11 -2.25 -12.23
C VAL A 331 2.14 -3.35 -11.18
N VAL A 332 3.13 -3.30 -10.30
CA VAL A 332 3.42 -4.34 -9.31
C VAL A 332 3.02 -3.93 -7.91
N ASN A 333 3.16 -2.65 -7.59
CA ASN A 333 2.86 -2.12 -6.27
C ASN A 333 1.37 -1.80 -6.09
N THR A 334 0.97 -1.70 -4.84
CA THR A 334 -0.28 -1.13 -4.35
C THR A 334 0.09 -0.08 -3.33
N GLU A 335 -0.43 1.14 -3.46
CA GLU A 335 -0.11 2.23 -2.53
C GLU A 335 -0.95 2.12 -1.26
N GLY A 336 -0.41 2.59 -0.13
CA GLY A 336 -1.10 2.58 1.15
C GLY A 336 -2.33 3.47 1.15
N CYS A 337 -2.26 4.63 0.51
CA CYS A 337 -3.37 5.57 0.38
C CYS A 337 -4.60 4.97 -0.34
N ASP A 338 -4.38 4.00 -1.23
CA ASP A 338 -5.46 3.34 -2.01
C ASP A 338 -6.00 2.07 -1.32
N SER A 339 -5.36 1.60 -0.25
CA SER A 339 -5.65 0.28 0.31
C SER A 339 -5.83 0.24 1.83
N ILE A 340 -5.29 1.19 2.57
CA ILE A 340 -5.31 1.21 4.04
C ILE A 340 -5.85 2.56 4.51
N ASN A 341 -7.13 2.57 4.89
CA ASN A 341 -7.85 3.78 5.27
C ASN A 341 -7.44 4.25 6.67
N LEU A 342 -7.09 5.54 6.80
CA LEU A 342 -6.70 6.15 8.08
C LEU A 342 -7.90 6.45 9.00
N ALA A 343 -9.11 6.55 8.47
CA ALA A 343 -10.31 6.82 9.24
C ALA A 343 -10.58 5.78 10.34
N VAL A 344 -10.13 4.52 10.14
CA VAL A 344 -10.25 3.47 11.16
C VAL A 344 -9.48 3.83 12.44
N GLY A 345 -8.24 4.31 12.31
CA GLY A 345 -7.43 4.77 13.45
C GLY A 345 -8.09 5.97 14.16
N ARG A 346 -8.63 6.91 13.38
CA ARG A 346 -9.33 8.09 13.90
C ARG A 346 -10.60 7.72 14.68
N THR A 347 -11.37 6.77 14.18
CA THR A 347 -12.55 6.24 14.88
C THR A 347 -12.19 5.59 16.22
N ILE A 348 -11.05 4.90 16.30
CA ILE A 348 -10.56 4.33 17.58
C ILE A 348 -10.17 5.43 18.57
N SER A 349 -9.53 6.51 18.09
CA SER A 349 -9.23 7.68 18.91
C SER A 349 -10.51 8.33 19.47
N ASP A 350 -11.53 8.48 18.64
CA ASP A 350 -12.84 9.02 19.01
C ASP A 350 -13.51 8.18 20.10
N ILE A 351 -13.60 6.87 19.92
CA ILE A 351 -14.12 5.95 20.95
C ILE A 351 -13.31 6.06 22.27
N THR A 352 -11.99 6.19 22.16
CA THR A 352 -11.13 6.35 23.32
C THR A 352 -11.44 7.62 24.08
N ASN A 353 -11.63 8.74 23.39
CA ASN A 353 -11.98 10.03 24.01
C ASN A 353 -13.33 9.94 24.73
N ILE A 354 -14.37 9.38 24.07
CA ILE A 354 -15.68 9.18 24.70
C ILE A 354 -15.60 8.30 25.94
N CYS A 355 -14.77 7.25 25.94
CA CYS A 355 -14.57 6.41 27.12
C CYS A 355 -13.88 7.17 28.26
N ASN A 356 -12.87 7.99 27.95
CA ASN A 356 -12.20 8.83 28.93
C ASN A 356 -13.16 9.85 29.55
N ASP A 357 -14.02 10.47 28.73
CA ASP A 357 -15.05 11.40 29.22
C ASP A 357 -16.02 10.73 30.19
N LEU A 358 -16.47 9.52 29.85
CA LEU A 358 -17.31 8.72 30.75
C LEU A 358 -16.61 8.42 32.11
N ASP A 359 -15.32 8.13 32.08
CA ASP A 359 -14.57 7.85 33.28
C ASP A 359 -14.44 9.12 34.14
N VAL A 360 -14.29 10.30 33.55
CA VAL A 360 -14.32 11.59 34.24
C VAL A 360 -15.69 11.87 34.87
N MET A 361 -16.77 11.67 34.12
CA MET A 361 -18.15 11.86 34.63
C MET A 361 -18.47 10.89 35.78
N GLU A 362 -18.05 9.63 35.70
CA GLU A 362 -18.24 8.66 36.79
C GLU A 362 -17.38 9.00 38.01
N ALA A 363 -16.17 9.58 37.86
CA ALA A 363 -15.36 10.09 38.94
C ALA A 363 -16.04 11.31 39.61
N ASN A 364 -16.63 12.21 38.85
CA ASN A 364 -17.41 13.32 39.34
C ASN A 364 -18.63 12.84 40.15
N LEU A 365 -19.35 11.83 39.68
CA LEU A 365 -20.46 11.20 40.39
C LEU A 365 -19.99 10.66 41.77
N LYS A 366 -18.91 9.86 41.78
CA LYS A 366 -18.32 9.32 43.03
C LYS A 366 -17.94 10.44 44.02
N SER A 367 -17.42 11.58 43.49
CA SER A 367 -17.09 12.75 44.33
C SER A 367 -18.34 13.39 44.96
N VAL A 368 -19.44 13.54 44.20
CA VAL A 368 -20.71 14.07 44.69
C VAL A 368 -21.34 13.13 45.71
N GLU A 369 -21.34 11.82 45.46
CA GLU A 369 -21.83 10.80 46.41
C GLU A 369 -21.07 10.83 47.74
N LYS A 370 -19.74 11.00 47.66
CA LYS A 370 -18.94 11.18 48.87
C LYS A 370 -19.36 12.44 49.65
N ARG A 371 -19.61 13.58 48.94
CA ARG A 371 -20.08 14.82 49.60
C ARG A 371 -21.47 14.65 50.22
N ILE A 372 -22.35 13.88 49.61
CA ILE A 372 -23.66 13.54 50.17
C ILE A 372 -23.47 12.72 51.48
N ASN A 373 -22.60 11.74 51.48
CA ASN A 373 -22.33 10.90 52.64
C ASN A 373 -21.64 11.65 53.79
N ASP A 374 -20.81 12.64 53.44
CA ASP A 374 -20.10 13.49 54.43
C ASP A 374 -20.95 14.68 54.95
N CYS A 375 -22.13 14.92 54.34
CA CYS A 375 -23.02 16.01 54.72
C CYS A 375 -23.79 15.70 56.03
N ASP A 376 -24.05 16.72 56.84
CA ASP A 376 -24.91 16.58 58.02
C ASP A 376 -26.35 16.25 57.62
N GLU A 377 -26.90 15.16 58.14
CA GLU A 377 -28.27 14.71 57.85
C GLU A 377 -29.35 15.76 58.17
N ASN A 378 -29.03 16.74 59.08
CA ASN A 378 -29.89 17.84 59.42
C ASN A 378 -29.86 19.00 58.40
N ASP A 379 -28.84 19.09 57.56
CA ASP A 379 -28.75 20.08 56.51
C ASP A 379 -29.52 19.62 55.22
N LYS A 380 -30.83 19.60 55.35
CA LYS A 380 -31.74 19.17 54.29
C LYS A 380 -31.61 19.99 53.00
N THR A 381 -31.15 21.24 53.10
CA THR A 381 -31.00 22.13 51.95
C THR A 381 -29.78 21.72 51.12
N THR A 382 -28.64 21.55 51.76
CA THR A 382 -27.42 21.08 51.08
C THR A 382 -27.60 19.66 50.51
N LEU A 383 -28.26 18.77 51.27
CA LEU A 383 -28.60 17.43 50.79
C LEU A 383 -29.51 17.43 49.55
N ALA A 384 -30.53 18.31 49.51
CA ALA A 384 -31.39 18.44 48.35
C ALA A 384 -30.63 18.98 47.13
N ASN A 385 -29.76 19.96 47.32
CA ASN A 385 -28.93 20.51 46.25
C ASN A 385 -27.96 19.47 45.67
N LEU A 386 -27.28 18.70 46.52
CA LEU A 386 -26.36 17.63 46.08
C LEU A 386 -27.06 16.47 45.39
N ASN A 387 -28.26 16.09 45.85
CA ASN A 387 -29.06 15.05 45.23
C ASN A 387 -29.57 15.49 43.82
N GLU A 388 -29.92 16.77 43.62
CA GLU A 388 -30.24 17.28 42.30
C GLU A 388 -29.02 17.23 41.39
N LEU A 389 -27.85 17.70 41.84
CA LEU A 389 -26.61 17.58 41.09
C LEU A 389 -26.30 16.12 40.73
N LYS A 390 -26.44 15.19 41.69
CA LYS A 390 -26.27 13.75 41.44
C LYS A 390 -27.19 13.28 40.32
N SER A 391 -28.46 13.64 40.34
CA SER A 391 -29.44 13.28 39.32
C SER A 391 -29.07 13.80 37.92
N GLN A 392 -28.53 15.03 37.83
CA GLN A 392 -28.07 15.61 36.59
C GLN A 392 -26.85 14.85 36.02
N ILE A 393 -25.84 14.55 36.87
CA ILE A 393 -24.64 13.79 36.46
C ILE A 393 -25.04 12.35 36.01
N GLU A 394 -25.95 11.69 36.76
CA GLU A 394 -26.45 10.37 36.34
C GLU A 394 -27.13 10.42 34.96
N THR A 395 -27.89 11.47 34.67
CA THR A 395 -28.52 11.70 33.39
C THR A 395 -27.47 11.89 32.32
N GLU A 396 -26.48 12.74 32.56
CA GLU A 396 -25.36 13.01 31.66
C GLU A 396 -24.58 11.71 31.29
N ILE A 397 -24.28 10.87 32.28
CA ILE A 397 -23.64 9.57 32.09
C ILE A 397 -24.49 8.65 31.17
N GLN A 398 -25.83 8.62 31.35
CA GLN A 398 -26.71 7.82 30.49
C GLN A 398 -26.74 8.35 29.04
N LEU A 399 -26.75 9.66 28.85
CA LEU A 399 -26.64 10.29 27.55
C LEU A 399 -25.32 9.93 26.87
N GLN A 400 -24.20 10.05 27.58
CA GLN A 400 -22.87 9.73 27.04
C GLN A 400 -22.69 8.24 26.72
N LYS A 401 -23.27 7.33 27.52
CA LYS A 401 -23.33 5.90 27.19
C LYS A 401 -24.10 5.64 25.88
N THR A 402 -25.13 6.42 25.61
CA THR A 402 -25.88 6.34 24.36
C THR A 402 -25.03 6.84 23.18
N VAL A 403 -24.24 7.91 23.38
CA VAL A 403 -23.26 8.41 22.38
C VAL A 403 -22.23 7.33 22.09
N LEU A 404 -21.63 6.72 23.12
CA LEU A 404 -20.68 5.62 22.95
C LEU A 404 -21.25 4.48 22.09
N GLY A 405 -22.48 4.05 22.39
CA GLY A 405 -23.14 3.00 21.59
C GLY A 405 -23.33 3.38 20.13
N LYS A 406 -23.64 4.65 19.83
CA LYS A 406 -23.75 5.17 18.45
C LYS A 406 -22.41 5.28 17.76
N THR A 407 -21.37 5.73 18.47
CA THR A 407 -20.03 5.82 17.92
C THR A 407 -19.45 4.43 17.61
N LEU A 408 -19.71 3.44 18.48
CA LEU A 408 -19.37 2.04 18.16
C LEU A 408 -20.12 1.54 16.90
N GLY A 409 -21.40 1.92 16.74
CA GLY A 409 -22.15 1.65 15.51
C GLY A 409 -21.58 2.33 14.28
N SER A 410 -21.14 3.58 14.41
CA SER A 410 -20.45 4.30 13.32
C SER A 410 -19.11 3.67 12.98
N ALA A 411 -18.36 3.18 13.97
CA ALA A 411 -17.11 2.44 13.77
C ALA A 411 -17.30 1.20 12.89
N ILE A 412 -18.42 0.48 13.06
CA ILE A 412 -18.76 -0.67 12.20
C ILE A 412 -18.89 -0.21 10.74
N THR A 413 -19.56 0.92 10.49
CA THR A 413 -19.73 1.47 9.14
C THR A 413 -18.40 1.92 8.55
N THR A 414 -17.54 2.59 9.33
CA THR A 414 -16.20 2.99 8.90
C THR A 414 -15.32 1.79 8.56
N CYS A 415 -15.34 0.74 9.39
CA CYS A 415 -14.61 -0.50 9.10
C CYS A 415 -15.15 -1.21 7.85
N GLN A 416 -16.48 -1.19 7.64
CA GLN A 416 -17.07 -1.78 6.43
C GLN A 416 -16.65 -1.03 5.18
N SER A 417 -16.66 0.31 5.21
CA SER A 417 -16.14 1.13 4.10
C SER A 417 -14.67 0.84 3.82
N ALA A 418 -13.85 0.74 4.87
CA ALA A 418 -12.43 0.39 4.73
C ALA A 418 -12.24 -1.03 4.13
N ILE A 419 -13.10 -2.00 4.47
CA ILE A 419 -13.09 -3.33 3.87
C ILE A 419 -13.48 -3.26 2.39
N ASP A 420 -14.46 -2.45 2.02
CA ASP A 420 -14.91 -2.31 0.65
C ASP A 420 -13.80 -1.69 -0.23
N GLU A 421 -13.13 -0.63 0.23
CA GLU A 421 -11.95 -0.03 -0.42
C GLU A 421 -10.82 -1.06 -0.58
N LEU A 422 -10.51 -1.77 0.50
CA LEU A 422 -9.47 -2.81 0.52
C LEU A 422 -9.80 -3.97 -0.44
N ASN A 423 -11.07 -4.36 -0.56
CA ASN A 423 -11.51 -5.40 -1.49
C ASN A 423 -11.35 -4.96 -2.95
N VAL A 424 -11.57 -3.67 -3.26
CA VAL A 424 -11.29 -3.11 -4.59
C VAL A 424 -9.79 -3.20 -4.88
N ALA A 425 -8.93 -2.81 -3.95
CA ALA A 425 -7.48 -2.91 -4.08
C ALA A 425 -7.02 -4.38 -4.24
N LEU A 426 -7.58 -5.31 -3.46
CA LEU A 426 -7.31 -6.75 -3.57
C LEU A 426 -7.76 -7.33 -4.92
N ALA A 427 -8.92 -6.91 -5.44
CA ALA A 427 -9.43 -7.38 -6.73
C ALA A 427 -8.54 -6.91 -7.90
N ASP A 428 -8.13 -5.64 -7.89
CA ASP A 428 -7.19 -5.10 -8.87
C ASP A 428 -5.83 -5.80 -8.78
N HIS A 429 -5.30 -5.95 -7.56
CA HIS A 429 -4.06 -6.69 -7.30
C HIS A 429 -4.14 -8.13 -7.82
N GLY A 430 -5.22 -8.86 -7.51
CA GLY A 430 -5.46 -10.21 -7.99
C GLY A 430 -5.55 -10.32 -9.50
N SER A 431 -6.18 -9.34 -10.16
CA SER A 431 -6.26 -9.26 -11.62
C SER A 431 -4.87 -9.10 -12.25
N ARG A 432 -4.04 -8.20 -11.69
CA ARG A 432 -2.66 -7.99 -12.12
C ARG A 432 -1.80 -9.24 -11.91
N TYR A 433 -1.94 -9.90 -10.76
CA TYR A 433 -1.25 -11.15 -10.46
C TYR A 433 -1.60 -12.28 -11.42
N ASN A 434 -2.89 -12.47 -11.72
CA ASN A 434 -3.35 -13.47 -12.69
C ASN A 434 -2.79 -13.19 -14.09
N ARG A 435 -2.81 -11.94 -14.55
CA ARG A 435 -2.21 -11.55 -15.82
C ARG A 435 -0.71 -11.88 -15.88
N MET A 436 0.01 -11.64 -14.79
CA MET A 436 1.43 -11.97 -14.66
C MET A 436 1.67 -13.47 -14.73
N SER A 437 0.87 -14.27 -14.02
CA SER A 437 0.93 -15.74 -14.02
C SER A 437 0.68 -16.31 -15.42
N MET A 438 -0.33 -15.81 -16.13
CA MET A 438 -0.60 -16.21 -17.52
C MET A 438 0.54 -15.84 -18.46
N THR A 439 1.14 -14.65 -18.30
CA THR A 439 2.29 -14.22 -19.10
C THR A 439 3.51 -15.09 -18.81
N LYS A 440 3.76 -15.46 -17.56
CA LYS A 440 4.81 -16.39 -17.16
C LYS A 440 4.68 -17.74 -17.88
N SER A 441 3.50 -18.36 -17.80
CA SER A 441 3.27 -19.66 -18.45
C SER A 441 3.47 -19.59 -19.97
N LYS A 442 3.04 -18.49 -20.60
CA LYS A 442 3.27 -18.26 -22.04
C LYS A 442 4.75 -18.12 -22.36
N LEU A 443 5.51 -17.38 -21.56
CA LEU A 443 6.96 -17.20 -21.75
C LEU A 443 7.73 -18.51 -21.52
N GLU A 444 7.36 -19.30 -20.53
CA GLU A 444 7.95 -20.62 -20.28
C GLU A 444 7.74 -21.56 -21.47
N GLN A 445 6.54 -21.57 -22.06
CA GLN A 445 6.28 -22.32 -23.28
C GLN A 445 7.11 -21.78 -24.45
N GLN A 446 7.12 -20.47 -24.66
CA GLN A 446 7.91 -19.83 -25.73
C GLN A 446 9.42 -20.06 -25.55
N GLN A 447 9.92 -20.13 -24.30
CA GLN A 447 11.30 -20.50 -24.00
C GLN A 447 11.61 -21.91 -24.50
N ASN A 448 10.72 -22.88 -24.20
CA ASN A 448 10.89 -24.26 -24.63
C ASN A 448 10.84 -24.41 -26.16
N ASP A 449 9.85 -23.79 -26.80
CA ASP A 449 9.73 -23.79 -28.27
C ASP A 449 10.98 -23.17 -28.95
N THR A 450 11.51 -22.09 -28.36
CA THR A 450 12.72 -21.43 -28.87
C THR A 450 13.98 -22.26 -28.62
N LYS A 451 14.06 -22.98 -27.49
CA LYS A 451 15.16 -23.94 -27.22
C LYS A 451 15.14 -25.09 -28.22
N GLU A 452 13.97 -25.64 -28.50
CA GLU A 452 13.79 -26.69 -29.52
C GLU A 452 14.20 -26.19 -30.91
N ALA A 453 13.65 -25.06 -31.34
CA ALA A 453 14.00 -24.43 -32.62
C ALA A 453 15.50 -24.09 -32.75
N LYS A 454 16.14 -23.71 -31.65
CA LYS A 454 17.60 -23.49 -31.60
C LYS A 454 18.36 -24.79 -31.73
N SER A 455 17.94 -25.87 -31.03
CA SER A 455 18.54 -27.20 -31.13
C SER A 455 18.45 -27.73 -32.55
N ASP A 456 17.28 -27.69 -33.15
CA ASP A 456 17.06 -28.10 -34.56
C ASP A 456 17.91 -27.31 -35.55
N ASN A 457 18.15 -26.03 -35.28
CA ASN A 457 18.95 -25.18 -36.14
C ASN A 457 20.46 -25.40 -36.00
N GLU A 458 20.97 -25.57 -34.76
CA GLU A 458 22.42 -25.58 -34.47
C GLU A 458 22.98 -27.00 -34.30
N GLU A 459 22.18 -27.97 -33.81
CA GLU A 459 22.67 -29.30 -33.47
C GLU A 459 22.65 -30.23 -34.64
N ALA A 460 23.69 -31.05 -34.75
CA ALA A 460 23.76 -32.10 -35.74
C ALA A 460 23.09 -33.36 -35.23
N ASP A 461 22.30 -34.06 -36.07
CA ASP A 461 21.84 -35.40 -35.76
C ASP A 461 23.04 -36.30 -35.60
N LEU A 462 23.17 -36.91 -34.42
CA LEU A 462 24.28 -37.77 -34.06
C LEU A 462 24.41 -38.99 -34.98
N GLY A 463 23.27 -39.57 -35.43
CA GLY A 463 23.24 -40.71 -36.34
C GLY A 463 23.77 -40.31 -37.70
N GLU A 464 23.30 -39.21 -38.26
CA GLU A 464 23.75 -38.67 -39.53
C GLU A 464 25.22 -38.21 -39.48
N ALA A 465 25.60 -37.52 -38.37
CA ALA A 465 26.98 -37.05 -38.16
C ALA A 465 27.97 -38.24 -38.09
N TYR A 466 27.59 -39.36 -37.45
CA TYR A 466 28.42 -40.55 -37.38
C TYR A 466 28.57 -41.24 -38.77
N VAL A 467 27.48 -41.36 -39.52
CA VAL A 467 27.51 -41.91 -40.87
C VAL A 467 28.41 -41.06 -41.78
N ASN A 468 28.19 -39.72 -41.83
CA ASN A 468 28.99 -38.78 -42.60
C ASN A 468 30.48 -38.80 -42.21
N PHE A 469 30.78 -38.93 -40.91
CA PHE A 469 32.15 -39.07 -40.41
C PHE A 469 32.79 -40.40 -40.89
N SER A 470 32.06 -41.52 -40.73
CA SER A 470 32.57 -42.86 -41.10
C SER A 470 32.81 -42.94 -42.61
N GLU A 471 31.94 -42.36 -43.48
CA GLU A 471 32.15 -42.29 -44.90
C GLU A 471 33.37 -41.42 -45.25
N ALA A 472 33.50 -40.23 -44.63
CA ALA A 472 34.62 -39.32 -44.86
C ALA A 472 35.95 -39.96 -44.43
N ASP A 473 35.99 -40.72 -43.30
CA ASP A 473 37.17 -41.46 -42.83
C ASP A 473 37.57 -42.54 -43.83
N LEU A 474 36.60 -43.34 -44.30
CA LEU A 474 36.84 -44.38 -45.30
C LEU A 474 37.39 -43.79 -46.62
N LEU A 475 36.78 -42.67 -47.10
CA LEU A 475 37.26 -42.00 -48.29
C LEU A 475 38.64 -41.36 -48.12
N TYR A 476 38.95 -40.82 -46.97
CA TYR A 476 40.26 -40.26 -46.65
C TYR A 476 41.31 -41.34 -46.60
N GLN A 477 41.07 -42.49 -45.94
CA GLN A 477 41.96 -43.64 -45.91
C GLN A 477 42.18 -44.24 -47.29
N ALA A 478 41.10 -44.43 -48.11
CA ALA A 478 41.20 -44.93 -49.46
C ALA A 478 42.00 -43.97 -50.37
N THR A 479 41.81 -42.65 -50.23
CA THR A 479 42.56 -41.66 -51.01
C THR A 479 44.04 -41.62 -50.62
N LEU A 480 44.36 -41.81 -49.31
CA LEU A 480 45.71 -41.89 -48.79
C LEU A 480 46.45 -43.10 -49.39
N ASN A 481 45.79 -44.28 -49.40
CA ASN A 481 46.31 -45.52 -49.99
C ASN A 481 46.49 -45.39 -51.51
N ALA A 482 45.57 -44.75 -52.24
CA ALA A 482 45.66 -44.48 -53.68
C ALA A 482 46.81 -43.54 -54.00
N THR A 483 46.96 -42.44 -53.22
CA THR A 483 48.01 -41.45 -53.41
C THR A 483 49.42 -42.04 -53.15
N THR A 484 49.58 -42.86 -52.12
CA THR A 484 50.84 -43.55 -51.88
C THR A 484 51.25 -44.49 -52.98
N LYS A 485 50.30 -45.21 -53.58
CA LYS A 485 50.55 -46.09 -54.78
C LYS A 485 50.96 -45.27 -55.99
N ILE A 486 50.29 -44.13 -56.26
CA ILE A 486 50.62 -43.24 -57.42
C ILE A 486 51.98 -42.58 -57.21
N LEU A 487 52.34 -42.15 -55.99
CA LEU A 487 53.63 -41.57 -55.69
C LEU A 487 54.74 -42.60 -55.73
N GLY A 488 54.52 -43.85 -55.22
CA GLY A 488 55.50 -44.94 -55.25
C GLY A 488 55.82 -45.42 -56.66
N GLN A 489 54.84 -45.51 -57.58
CA GLN A 489 55.07 -45.86 -58.97
C GLN A 489 55.86 -44.79 -59.76
N SER A 490 55.75 -43.52 -59.34
CA SER A 490 56.52 -42.43 -59.97
C SER A 490 58.00 -42.43 -59.58
N LEU A 491 58.38 -42.91 -58.39
CA LEU A 491 59.77 -43.05 -57.96
C LEU A 491 60.44 -44.27 -58.56
N LEU A 492 59.72 -45.41 -58.75
CA LEU A 492 60.24 -46.65 -59.32
C LEU A 492 60.48 -46.57 -60.84
N ASN A 493 59.82 -45.63 -61.57
CA ASN A 493 60.03 -45.43 -62.99
C ASN A 493 61.16 -44.40 -63.29
N PHE A 494 61.84 -43.88 -62.29
CA PHE A 494 62.92 -42.89 -62.43
C PHE A 494 64.30 -43.44 -62.04
N ILE A 495 64.34 -44.68 -61.58
CA ILE A 495 65.50 -45.50 -61.34
C ILE A 495 65.57 -46.59 -62.43
#